data_86cb9ba14aefe442c46fd30e4a4cfbc9
#
_entry.id   86cb9ba14aefe442c46fd30e4a4cfbc9
#
_cell.length_a   1.000
_cell.length_b   1.000
_cell.length_c   1.000
_cell.angle_alpha   90.00
_cell.angle_beta   90.00
_cell.angle_gamma   90.00
#
_symmetry.space_group_name_H-M   'P 1'
#
loop_
_entity.id
_entity.type
_entity.pdbx_description
1 polymer ?
#
loop_
_entity_poly.entity_id
_entity_poly.type
_entity_poly.pdbx_seq_one_letter_code
_entity_poly.pdbx_strand_id
1 'polypeptide(L)'
;MADTGRKRIYSFDLLKIISILAVFMHHIMMDMYVVHPMHNLSILHDLIIRPNMNLGMIACGLFVFISGATLALKKGDENLLAFYSRRLTRVLIPFYIAYIIAFGIKVFNLGHIHVFGGIAKWRFIYTIIGMDEYLHANGMTTFTLGVGEWFLGCIILCYLVYPLLKAAHRKYTIFTFVLMTIYFLVFNYNYDRFNFVIPSHMNFLSQIYNFYLGIVLVDERCISKIKKWFNVITILVIAFLYFYMKPIPMPDNLKTTIGVVALYVTFYNFEKYISSADWFKQFVAFFSKISLEIYLVHHFVIYQVDYILGYKQTGGVMTLTVVVIDLVLTVIIAIVVEKLSRFFYRFLKKSKNK
;
A
#
# COMPACT_ATOMS: atom_id res chain seq x y z
N MET A 1 14.10 -17.35 9.52
CA MET A 1 13.86 -17.38 8.06
C MET A 1 15.18 -17.77 7.43
N ALA A 2 15.24 -18.87 6.70
CA ALA A 2 16.44 -19.25 5.96
C ALA A 2 16.71 -18.16 4.91
N ASP A 3 17.92 -17.65 4.92
CA ASP A 3 18.45 -16.76 3.90
C ASP A 3 18.42 -17.49 2.57
N THR A 4 17.54 -17.12 1.68
CA THR A 4 17.33 -17.77 0.38
C THR A 4 18.41 -17.35 -0.63
N GLY A 5 19.57 -16.87 -0.19
CA GLY A 5 20.70 -16.47 -1.06
C GLY A 5 20.40 -15.31 -2.00
N ARG A 6 19.30 -14.59 -1.77
CA ARG A 6 18.82 -13.53 -2.64
C ARG A 6 19.39 -12.19 -2.19
N LYS A 7 20.09 -11.51 -3.07
CA LYS A 7 20.54 -10.14 -2.82
C LYS A 7 19.32 -9.24 -2.56
N ARG A 8 19.28 -8.58 -1.42
CA ARG A 8 18.25 -7.61 -1.05
C ARG A 8 18.35 -6.39 -1.97
N ILE A 9 17.22 -5.89 -2.44
CA ILE A 9 17.14 -4.67 -3.28
C ILE A 9 16.69 -3.53 -2.37
N TYR A 10 17.64 -2.71 -1.94
CA TYR A 10 17.39 -1.63 -0.97
C TYR A 10 16.57 -0.48 -1.55
N SER A 11 16.61 -0.26 -2.87
CA SER A 11 15.73 0.72 -3.53
C SER A 11 14.26 0.36 -3.37
N PHE A 12 13.89 -0.94 -3.42
CA PHE A 12 12.51 -1.35 -3.15
C PHE A 12 12.11 -1.11 -1.70
N ASP A 13 13.03 -1.38 -0.79
CA ASP A 13 12.79 -1.16 0.63
C ASP A 13 12.63 0.34 0.93
N LEU A 14 13.45 1.19 0.32
CA LEU A 14 13.35 2.64 0.46
C LEU A 14 12.04 3.18 -0.15
N LEU A 15 11.65 2.69 -1.34
CA LEU A 15 10.37 3.06 -1.95
C LEU A 15 9.18 2.68 -1.06
N LYS A 16 9.21 1.53 -0.37
CA LYS A 16 8.17 1.16 0.61
C LYS A 16 8.09 2.14 1.78
N ILE A 17 9.26 2.58 2.29
CA ILE A 17 9.29 3.55 3.40
C ILE A 17 8.72 4.89 2.95
N ILE A 18 9.15 5.39 1.80
CA ILE A 18 8.62 6.63 1.22
C ILE A 18 7.10 6.50 1.01
N SER A 19 6.66 5.36 0.50
CA SER A 19 5.24 5.10 0.27
C SER A 19 4.45 5.08 1.57
N ILE A 20 4.92 4.40 2.62
CA ILE A 20 4.17 4.36 3.89
C ILE A 20 4.11 5.72 4.58
N LEU A 21 5.18 6.50 4.49
CA LEU A 21 5.18 7.88 5.00
C LEU A 21 4.20 8.77 4.22
N ALA A 22 4.16 8.64 2.88
CA ALA A 22 3.23 9.39 2.05
C ALA A 22 1.76 9.02 2.32
N VAL A 23 1.45 7.74 2.52
CA VAL A 23 0.11 7.26 2.94
C VAL A 23 -0.25 7.82 4.31
N PHE A 24 0.64 7.69 5.28
CA PHE A 24 0.43 8.19 6.64
C PHE A 24 0.15 9.70 6.66
N MET A 25 0.98 10.49 5.96
CA MET A 25 0.77 11.94 5.85
C MET A 25 -0.50 12.31 5.09
N HIS A 26 -0.88 11.51 4.08
CA HIS A 26 -2.13 11.69 3.36
C HIS A 26 -3.35 11.53 4.30
N HIS A 27 -3.36 10.49 5.15
CA HIS A 27 -4.48 10.25 6.07
C HIS A 27 -4.54 11.28 7.20
N ILE A 28 -3.42 11.67 7.79
CA ILE A 28 -3.39 12.78 8.75
C ILE A 28 -3.93 14.06 8.12
N MET A 29 -3.49 14.38 6.90
CA MET A 29 -3.96 15.56 6.20
C MET A 29 -5.46 15.46 5.88
N MET A 30 -5.96 14.29 5.41
CA MET A 30 -7.39 14.12 5.15
C MET A 30 -8.22 14.26 6.41
N ASP A 31 -7.80 13.71 7.53
CA ASP A 31 -8.51 13.81 8.79
C ASP A 31 -8.48 15.25 9.33
N MET A 32 -7.31 15.85 9.50
CA MET A 32 -7.14 17.18 10.10
C MET A 32 -7.54 18.35 9.21
N TYR A 33 -7.54 18.20 7.88
CA TYR A 33 -7.86 19.29 6.96
C TYR A 33 -9.27 19.18 6.37
N VAL A 34 -9.71 17.97 6.02
CA VAL A 34 -10.97 17.74 5.32
C VAL A 34 -12.10 17.44 6.31
N VAL A 35 -11.86 16.52 7.27
CA VAL A 35 -12.89 16.09 8.23
C VAL A 35 -13.00 17.09 9.38
N HIS A 36 -11.88 17.54 9.91
CA HIS A 36 -11.77 18.46 11.03
C HIS A 36 -10.89 19.68 10.65
N PRO A 37 -11.40 20.65 9.87
CA PRO A 37 -10.56 21.68 9.24
C PRO A 37 -9.77 22.49 10.27
N MET A 38 -8.47 22.27 10.28
CA MET A 38 -7.47 23.04 11.01
C MET A 38 -6.78 24.00 10.02
N HIS A 39 -6.95 25.29 10.20
CA HIS A 39 -6.53 26.33 9.23
C HIS A 39 -5.03 26.34 8.89
N ASN A 40 -4.17 25.68 9.67
CA ASN A 40 -2.71 25.74 9.50
C ASN A 40 -2.12 24.60 8.64
N LEU A 41 -2.94 23.70 8.07
CA LEU A 41 -2.47 22.54 7.28
C LEU A 41 -2.62 22.69 5.76
N SER A 42 -3.06 23.86 5.28
CA SER A 42 -3.18 24.12 3.84
C SER A 42 -1.88 23.87 3.07
N ILE A 43 -0.75 24.24 3.65
CA ILE A 43 0.58 23.99 3.05
C ILE A 43 0.84 22.48 2.92
N LEU A 44 0.53 21.69 3.95
CA LEU A 44 0.72 20.24 3.92
C LEU A 44 -0.24 19.59 2.91
N HIS A 45 -1.50 20.04 2.86
CA HIS A 45 -2.45 19.61 1.84
C HIS A 45 -1.89 19.85 0.43
N ASP A 46 -1.40 21.06 0.16
CA ASP A 46 -0.87 21.42 -1.14
C ASP A 46 0.43 20.68 -1.49
N LEU A 47 1.21 20.25 -0.50
CA LEU A 47 2.38 19.41 -0.72
C LEU A 47 2.01 17.96 -1.09
N ILE A 48 0.93 17.43 -0.55
CA ILE A 48 0.53 16.03 -0.73
C ILE A 48 -0.42 15.86 -1.92
N ILE A 49 -1.33 16.80 -2.12
CA ILE A 49 -2.35 16.76 -3.19
C ILE A 49 -2.05 17.87 -4.19
N ARG A 50 -1.47 17.49 -5.33
CA ARG A 50 -1.27 18.35 -6.49
C ARG A 50 -2.26 17.99 -7.60
N PRO A 51 -2.61 18.90 -8.51
CA PRO A 51 -3.57 18.64 -9.57
C PRO A 51 -3.24 17.42 -10.45
N ASN A 52 -1.96 17.11 -10.59
CA ASN A 52 -1.51 16.00 -11.42
C ASN A 52 -0.75 14.91 -10.65
N MET A 53 -0.56 15.07 -9.33
CA MET A 53 0.23 14.15 -8.53
C MET A 53 -0.28 14.08 -7.09
N ASN A 54 -1.11 13.10 -6.78
CA ASN A 54 -1.49 12.78 -5.41
C ASN A 54 -0.50 11.78 -4.82
N LEU A 55 0.27 12.18 -3.80
CA LEU A 55 1.31 11.34 -3.21
C LEU A 55 0.75 10.09 -2.54
N GLY A 56 -0.45 10.15 -1.94
CA GLY A 56 -1.13 8.97 -1.39
C GLY A 56 -1.49 7.94 -2.46
N MET A 57 -2.03 8.38 -3.60
CA MET A 57 -2.35 7.49 -4.73
C MET A 57 -1.08 6.85 -5.31
N ILE A 58 -0.01 7.64 -5.50
CA ILE A 58 1.28 7.13 -5.99
C ILE A 58 1.88 6.13 -5.01
N ALA A 59 1.80 6.39 -3.72
CA ALA A 59 2.29 5.50 -2.69
C ALA A 59 1.59 4.13 -2.72
N CYS A 60 0.27 4.10 -2.84
CA CYS A 60 -0.51 2.87 -3.01
C CYS A 60 -0.13 2.15 -4.31
N GLY A 61 0.00 2.88 -5.42
CA GLY A 61 0.45 2.35 -6.70
C GLY A 61 1.85 1.72 -6.63
N LEU A 62 2.78 2.35 -5.90
CA LEU A 62 4.13 1.82 -5.63
C LEU A 62 4.09 0.53 -4.81
N PHE A 63 3.25 0.45 -3.77
CA PHE A 63 3.09 -0.78 -3.00
C PHE A 63 2.58 -1.93 -3.86
N VAL A 64 1.57 -1.68 -4.69
CA VAL A 64 1.03 -2.66 -5.65
C VAL A 64 2.12 -3.09 -6.63
N PHE A 65 2.83 -2.14 -7.23
CA PHE A 65 3.94 -2.37 -8.15
C PHE A 65 5.06 -3.22 -7.52
N ILE A 66 5.56 -2.82 -6.33
CA ILE A 66 6.64 -3.53 -5.63
C ILE A 66 6.19 -4.93 -5.23
N SER A 67 4.91 -5.15 -4.93
CA SER A 67 4.36 -6.48 -4.66
C SER A 67 4.46 -7.38 -5.89
N GLY A 68 4.07 -6.91 -7.07
CA GLY A 68 4.23 -7.63 -8.34
C GLY A 68 5.71 -7.90 -8.65
N ALA A 69 6.56 -6.89 -8.52
CA ALA A 69 8.00 -6.97 -8.74
C ALA A 69 8.68 -8.02 -7.84
N THR A 70 8.41 -7.98 -6.54
CA THR A 70 9.01 -8.92 -5.58
C THR A 70 8.55 -10.36 -5.76
N LEU A 71 7.34 -10.58 -6.28
CA LEU A 71 6.85 -11.90 -6.65
C LEU A 71 7.55 -12.42 -7.90
N ALA A 72 7.67 -11.60 -8.93
CA ALA A 72 8.28 -11.97 -10.21
C ALA A 72 9.77 -12.31 -10.07
N LEU A 73 10.46 -11.60 -9.20
CA LEU A 73 11.87 -11.86 -8.90
C LEU A 73 12.11 -13.24 -8.25
N LYS A 74 11.12 -13.92 -7.71
CA LYS A 74 11.29 -15.25 -7.12
C LYS A 74 11.48 -16.30 -8.22
N LYS A 75 12.68 -16.89 -8.28
CA LYS A 75 13.01 -18.00 -9.21
C LYS A 75 12.31 -19.29 -8.77
N GLY A 76 11.98 -20.12 -9.76
CA GLY A 76 11.35 -21.43 -9.57
C GLY A 76 9.82 -21.38 -9.59
N ASP A 77 9.25 -22.51 -9.94
CA ASP A 77 7.81 -22.73 -9.91
C ASP A 77 7.43 -23.34 -8.55
N GLU A 78 6.44 -22.78 -7.94
CA GLU A 78 5.91 -23.20 -6.65
C GLU A 78 4.50 -23.73 -6.86
N ASN A 79 4.15 -24.78 -6.11
CA ASN A 79 2.78 -25.27 -6.09
C ASN A 79 1.82 -24.14 -5.71
N LEU A 80 0.70 -24.02 -6.44
CA LEU A 80 -0.30 -22.97 -6.26
C LEU A 80 -0.82 -22.88 -4.83
N LEU A 81 -1.12 -24.03 -4.22
CA LEU A 81 -1.61 -24.07 -2.84
C LEU A 81 -0.56 -23.55 -1.85
N ALA A 82 0.70 -23.93 -2.03
CA ALA A 82 1.81 -23.43 -1.21
C ALA A 82 2.03 -21.94 -1.41
N PHE A 83 1.88 -21.45 -2.65
CA PHE A 83 1.95 -20.02 -2.96
C PHE A 83 0.87 -19.23 -2.23
N TYR A 84 -0.42 -19.61 -2.39
CA TYR A 84 -1.53 -18.92 -1.77
C TYR A 84 -1.46 -19.01 -0.24
N SER A 85 -1.24 -20.20 0.32
CA SER A 85 -1.10 -20.37 1.77
C SER A 85 -0.04 -19.42 2.33
N ARG A 86 1.14 -19.35 1.70
CA ARG A 86 2.22 -18.47 2.17
C ARG A 86 1.89 -16.97 2.03
N ARG A 87 1.24 -16.57 0.92
CA ARG A 87 0.94 -15.16 0.66
C ARG A 87 -0.21 -14.67 1.51
N LEU A 88 -1.30 -15.40 1.55
CA LEU A 88 -2.46 -15.02 2.36
C LEU A 88 -2.13 -15.03 3.85
N THR A 89 -1.43 -16.07 4.34
CA THR A 89 -0.99 -16.11 5.74
C THR A 89 -0.14 -14.88 6.10
N ARG A 90 0.78 -14.44 5.20
CA ARG A 90 1.66 -13.30 5.44
C ARG A 90 0.92 -11.96 5.57
N VAL A 91 -0.25 -11.86 4.96
CA VAL A 91 -1.07 -10.64 4.98
C VAL A 91 -2.15 -10.74 6.05
N LEU A 92 -2.82 -11.87 6.17
CA LEU A 92 -3.97 -12.05 7.05
C LEU A 92 -3.59 -12.19 8.54
N ILE A 93 -2.44 -12.80 8.88
CA ILE A 93 -2.05 -12.89 10.31
C ILE A 93 -1.80 -11.50 10.91
N PRO A 94 -0.98 -10.61 10.33
CA PRO A 94 -0.85 -9.25 10.85
C PRO A 94 -2.19 -8.50 10.87
N PHE A 95 -3.02 -8.69 9.83
CA PHE A 95 -4.36 -8.10 9.77
C PHE A 95 -5.23 -8.53 10.95
N TYR A 96 -5.34 -9.83 11.26
CA TYR A 96 -6.16 -10.29 12.38
C TYR A 96 -5.65 -9.79 13.73
N ILE A 97 -4.34 -9.71 13.91
CA ILE A 97 -3.75 -9.17 15.15
C ILE A 97 -4.09 -7.69 15.28
N ALA A 98 -3.90 -6.90 14.23
CA ALA A 98 -4.24 -5.48 14.21
C ALA A 98 -5.74 -5.27 14.41
N TYR A 99 -6.59 -6.10 13.79
CA TYR A 99 -8.03 -6.05 13.92
C TYR A 99 -8.49 -6.33 15.36
N ILE A 100 -7.92 -7.33 16.03
CA ILE A 100 -8.21 -7.65 17.42
C ILE A 100 -7.81 -6.48 18.35
N ILE A 101 -6.66 -5.84 18.10
CA ILE A 101 -6.22 -4.66 18.85
C ILE A 101 -7.21 -3.51 18.65
N ALA A 102 -7.54 -3.18 17.40
CA ALA A 102 -8.50 -2.12 17.09
C ALA A 102 -9.89 -2.38 17.67
N PHE A 103 -10.37 -3.63 17.62
CA PHE A 103 -11.63 -4.06 18.23
C PHE A 103 -11.60 -3.86 19.74
N GLY A 104 -10.54 -4.31 20.41
CA GLY A 104 -10.38 -4.16 21.86
C GLY A 104 -10.40 -2.69 22.29
N ILE A 105 -9.69 -1.81 21.58
CA ILE A 105 -9.69 -0.37 21.82
C ILE A 105 -11.10 0.22 21.65
N LYS A 106 -11.81 -0.15 20.59
CA LYS A 106 -13.16 0.35 20.32
C LYS A 106 -14.17 -0.13 21.36
N VAL A 107 -14.08 -1.39 21.81
CA VAL A 107 -14.90 -1.92 22.93
C VAL A 107 -14.64 -1.14 24.21
N PHE A 108 -13.37 -0.87 24.51
CA PHE A 108 -12.99 -0.09 25.70
C PHE A 108 -13.58 1.33 25.67
N ASN A 109 -13.48 2.01 24.51
CA ASN A 109 -14.00 3.38 24.37
C ASN A 109 -15.53 3.45 24.48
N LEU A 110 -16.25 2.45 23.97
CA LEU A 110 -17.71 2.41 24.00
C LEU A 110 -18.29 1.82 25.28
N GLY A 111 -17.45 1.18 26.11
CA GLY A 111 -17.89 0.50 27.32
C GLY A 111 -18.77 -0.74 27.11
N HIS A 112 -18.86 -1.25 25.87
CA HIS A 112 -19.66 -2.43 25.52
C HIS A 112 -19.14 -3.13 24.27
N ILE A 113 -19.56 -4.38 24.07
CA ILE A 113 -19.12 -5.23 22.92
C ILE A 113 -19.96 -5.06 21.65
N HIS A 114 -21.04 -4.31 21.68
CA HIS A 114 -21.93 -4.11 20.51
C HIS A 114 -21.38 -3.05 19.53
N VAL A 115 -20.10 -3.19 19.18
CA VAL A 115 -19.38 -2.27 18.28
C VAL A 115 -19.99 -2.25 16.86
N PHE A 116 -20.60 -3.36 16.45
CA PHE A 116 -21.15 -3.57 15.11
C PHE A 116 -22.67 -3.79 15.14
N GLY A 117 -23.38 -3.08 16.01
CA GLY A 117 -24.83 -3.17 16.08
C GLY A 117 -25.52 -2.95 14.73
N GLY A 118 -26.47 -3.82 14.38
CA GLY A 118 -27.22 -3.73 13.12
C GLY A 118 -26.55 -4.40 11.90
N ILE A 119 -25.30 -4.87 12.00
CA ILE A 119 -24.64 -5.59 10.90
C ILE A 119 -25.00 -7.08 10.96
N ALA A 120 -25.45 -7.64 9.84
CA ALA A 120 -25.76 -9.06 9.76
C ALA A 120 -24.54 -9.94 10.03
N LYS A 121 -24.62 -10.85 11.00
CA LYS A 121 -23.49 -11.66 11.51
C LYS A 121 -22.73 -12.44 10.42
N TRP A 122 -23.43 -12.92 9.39
CA TRP A 122 -22.82 -13.68 8.30
C TRP A 122 -21.78 -12.85 7.51
N ARG A 123 -21.89 -11.52 7.52
CA ARG A 123 -20.93 -10.62 6.85
C ARG A 123 -19.53 -10.65 7.48
N PHE A 124 -19.38 -11.28 8.66
CA PHE A 124 -18.08 -11.52 9.28
C PHE A 124 -17.14 -12.37 8.39
N ILE A 125 -17.70 -13.09 7.41
CA ILE A 125 -16.89 -13.78 6.39
C ILE A 125 -15.96 -12.80 5.65
N TYR A 126 -16.36 -11.54 5.46
CA TYR A 126 -15.53 -10.53 4.80
C TYR A 126 -14.29 -10.18 5.63
N THR A 127 -14.43 -10.13 6.96
CA THR A 127 -13.30 -9.99 7.88
C THR A 127 -12.36 -11.20 7.81
N ILE A 128 -12.92 -12.41 7.77
CA ILE A 128 -12.12 -13.64 7.67
C ILE A 128 -11.26 -13.66 6.40
N ILE A 129 -11.75 -13.13 5.31
CA ILE A 129 -10.99 -13.09 4.05
C ILE A 129 -10.21 -11.77 3.84
N GLY A 130 -10.27 -10.83 4.80
CA GLY A 130 -9.55 -9.55 4.74
C GLY A 130 -10.10 -8.57 3.72
N MET A 131 -11.40 -8.64 3.43
CA MET A 131 -12.07 -7.84 2.40
C MET A 131 -12.99 -6.74 2.96
N ASP A 132 -13.06 -6.55 4.27
CA ASP A 132 -14.00 -5.63 4.91
C ASP A 132 -13.96 -4.22 4.32
N GLU A 133 -12.81 -3.59 4.39
CA GLU A 133 -12.62 -2.19 3.98
C GLU A 133 -12.76 -2.04 2.46
N TYR A 134 -12.29 -3.03 1.68
CA TYR A 134 -12.43 -3.01 0.22
C TYR A 134 -13.91 -3.08 -0.21
N LEU A 135 -14.68 -3.96 0.43
CA LEU A 135 -16.11 -4.09 0.16
C LEU A 135 -16.90 -2.91 0.70
N HIS A 136 -16.45 -2.33 1.83
CA HIS A 136 -17.02 -1.08 2.35
C HIS A 136 -16.83 0.08 1.35
N ALA A 137 -15.64 0.23 0.78
CA ALA A 137 -15.37 1.21 -0.26
C ALA A 137 -16.23 1.00 -1.53
N ASN A 138 -16.73 -0.23 -1.75
CA ASN A 138 -17.71 -0.57 -2.79
C ASN A 138 -19.17 -0.37 -2.35
N GLY A 139 -19.44 0.30 -1.23
CA GLY A 139 -20.80 0.60 -0.74
C GLY A 139 -21.44 -0.51 0.09
N MET A 140 -20.73 -1.56 0.45
CA MET A 140 -21.26 -2.65 1.27
C MET A 140 -21.09 -2.34 2.76
N THR A 141 -22.08 -2.65 3.58
CA THR A 141 -21.97 -2.61 5.05
C THR A 141 -21.15 -3.80 5.52
N THR A 142 -20.03 -3.55 6.18
CA THR A 142 -19.06 -4.56 6.67
C THR A 142 -18.57 -4.23 8.09
N PHE A 143 -17.76 -5.11 8.68
CA PHE A 143 -17.21 -4.95 10.04
C PHE A 143 -15.92 -4.14 10.04
N THR A 144 -15.95 -2.91 9.49
CA THR A 144 -14.77 -2.05 9.36
C THR A 144 -14.30 -1.45 10.68
N LEU A 145 -13.00 -1.39 10.88
CA LEU A 145 -12.33 -0.78 12.02
C LEU A 145 -11.15 0.14 11.64
N GLY A 146 -11.04 0.50 10.36
CA GLY A 146 -9.91 1.26 9.85
C GLY A 146 -8.60 0.45 9.82
N VAL A 147 -8.69 -0.88 9.65
CA VAL A 147 -7.53 -1.78 9.59
C VAL A 147 -7.30 -2.27 8.17
N GLY A 148 -6.18 -1.85 7.56
CA GLY A 148 -5.74 -2.30 6.24
C GLY A 148 -6.49 -1.69 5.07
N GLU A 149 -7.51 -0.87 5.33
CA GLU A 149 -8.28 -0.12 4.33
C GLU A 149 -8.62 -0.91 3.04
N TRP A 150 -9.07 -0.24 2.01
CA TRP A 150 -9.36 -0.83 0.70
C TRP A 150 -8.17 -1.57 0.07
N PHE A 151 -6.94 -1.13 0.39
CA PHE A 151 -5.71 -1.67 -0.20
C PHE A 151 -5.47 -3.14 0.16
N LEU A 152 -5.84 -3.57 1.38
CA LEU A 152 -5.68 -4.97 1.80
C LEU A 152 -6.45 -5.91 0.87
N GLY A 153 -7.72 -5.61 0.59
CA GLY A 153 -8.54 -6.39 -0.34
C GLY A 153 -7.98 -6.33 -1.76
N CYS A 154 -7.57 -5.15 -2.21
CA CYS A 154 -6.96 -4.97 -3.53
C CYS A 154 -5.71 -5.85 -3.73
N ILE A 155 -4.79 -5.89 -2.75
CA ILE A 155 -3.56 -6.69 -2.86
C ILE A 155 -3.83 -8.20 -2.76
N ILE A 156 -4.85 -8.63 -1.99
CA ILE A 156 -5.30 -10.01 -1.95
C ILE A 156 -5.79 -10.43 -3.35
N LEU A 157 -6.61 -9.62 -4.02
CA LEU A 157 -7.08 -9.87 -5.38
C LEU A 157 -5.90 -9.92 -6.38
N CYS A 158 -4.91 -9.04 -6.26
CA CYS A 158 -3.68 -9.10 -7.06
C CYS A 158 -2.94 -10.44 -6.88
N TYR A 159 -2.85 -10.94 -5.64
CA TYR A 159 -2.20 -12.25 -5.40
C TYR A 159 -2.98 -13.41 -5.99
N LEU A 160 -4.32 -13.36 -5.99
CA LEU A 160 -5.15 -14.40 -6.60
C LEU A 160 -4.91 -14.50 -8.12
N VAL A 161 -4.70 -13.37 -8.79
CA VAL A 161 -4.50 -13.33 -10.26
C VAL A 161 -3.03 -13.51 -10.65
N TYR A 162 -2.08 -13.35 -9.72
CA TYR A 162 -0.65 -13.40 -10.00
C TYR A 162 -0.18 -14.63 -10.80
N PRO A 163 -0.56 -15.88 -10.45
CA PRO A 163 -0.09 -17.05 -11.20
C PRO A 163 -0.49 -17.02 -12.67
N LEU A 164 -1.70 -16.53 -12.96
CA LEU A 164 -2.20 -16.35 -14.32
C LEU A 164 -1.39 -15.29 -15.07
N LEU A 165 -1.18 -14.12 -14.46
CA LEU A 165 -0.38 -13.04 -15.06
C LEU A 165 1.07 -13.48 -15.32
N LYS A 166 1.68 -14.21 -14.35
CA LYS A 166 3.03 -14.76 -14.50
C LYS A 166 3.11 -15.73 -15.67
N ALA A 167 2.15 -16.65 -15.78
CA ALA A 167 2.11 -17.64 -16.86
C ALA A 167 1.92 -16.98 -18.23
N ALA A 168 0.98 -16.04 -18.34
CA ALA A 168 0.71 -15.29 -19.56
C ALA A 168 1.94 -14.47 -19.98
N HIS A 169 2.56 -13.74 -19.04
CA HIS A 169 3.76 -12.94 -19.32
C HIS A 169 4.96 -13.82 -19.76
N ARG A 170 5.17 -14.98 -19.13
CA ARG A 170 6.26 -15.91 -19.52
C ARG A 170 6.07 -16.46 -20.92
N LYS A 171 4.83 -16.83 -21.29
CA LYS A 171 4.51 -17.48 -22.56
C LYS A 171 4.38 -16.49 -23.71
N TYR A 172 3.74 -15.33 -23.46
CA TYR A 172 3.37 -14.35 -24.48
C TYR A 172 3.70 -12.91 -24.03
N THR A 173 4.97 -12.63 -23.70
CA THR A 173 5.43 -11.37 -23.07
C THR A 173 4.89 -10.12 -23.74
N ILE A 174 5.15 -9.96 -25.06
CA ILE A 174 4.76 -8.75 -25.80
C ILE A 174 3.24 -8.65 -25.93
N PHE A 175 2.59 -9.75 -26.30
CA PHE A 175 1.13 -9.79 -26.44
C PHE A 175 0.43 -9.44 -25.12
N THR A 176 0.87 -10.06 -24.00
CA THR A 176 0.31 -9.78 -22.68
C THR A 176 0.53 -8.33 -22.28
N PHE A 177 1.72 -7.78 -22.56
CA PHE A 177 2.00 -6.37 -22.26
C PHE A 177 1.09 -5.42 -23.05
N VAL A 178 0.95 -5.64 -24.35
CA VAL A 178 0.07 -4.82 -25.20
C VAL A 178 -1.38 -4.93 -24.76
N LEU A 179 -1.86 -6.16 -24.53
CA LEU A 179 -3.23 -6.41 -24.08
C LEU A 179 -3.54 -5.73 -22.75
N MET A 180 -2.66 -5.86 -21.75
CA MET A 180 -2.84 -5.24 -20.42
C MET A 180 -2.77 -3.72 -20.52
N THR A 181 -1.94 -3.17 -21.41
CA THR A 181 -1.86 -1.72 -21.64
C THR A 181 -3.13 -1.19 -22.28
N ILE A 182 -3.63 -1.84 -23.33
CA ILE A 182 -4.90 -1.47 -23.97
C ILE A 182 -6.05 -1.56 -22.97
N TYR A 183 -6.13 -2.69 -22.21
CA TYR A 183 -7.12 -2.86 -21.16
C TYR A 183 -7.08 -1.70 -20.16
N PHE A 184 -5.88 -1.35 -19.64
CA PHE A 184 -5.72 -0.28 -18.65
C PHE A 184 -6.19 1.08 -19.17
N LEU A 185 -5.80 1.42 -20.40
CA LEU A 185 -6.20 2.68 -21.04
C LEU A 185 -7.72 2.72 -21.25
N VAL A 186 -8.28 1.70 -21.91
CA VAL A 186 -9.72 1.65 -22.22
C VAL A 186 -10.54 1.68 -20.92
N PHE A 187 -10.15 0.91 -19.92
CA PHE A 187 -10.85 0.83 -18.64
C PHE A 187 -10.85 2.17 -17.91
N ASN A 188 -9.69 2.83 -17.77
CA ASN A 188 -9.60 4.06 -17.00
C ASN A 188 -10.19 5.29 -17.73
N TYR A 189 -10.10 5.36 -19.08
CA TYR A 189 -10.78 6.41 -19.84
C TYR A 189 -12.31 6.27 -19.86
N ASN A 190 -12.84 5.09 -19.59
CA ASN A 190 -14.28 4.82 -19.55
C ASN A 190 -14.78 4.49 -18.13
N TYR A 191 -13.99 4.75 -17.09
CA TYR A 191 -14.31 4.34 -15.71
C TYR A 191 -15.70 4.77 -15.27
N ASP A 192 -16.06 6.01 -15.52
CA ASP A 192 -17.35 6.60 -15.10
C ASP A 192 -18.56 5.92 -15.75
N ARG A 193 -18.37 5.27 -16.91
CA ARG A 193 -19.44 4.52 -17.60
C ARG A 193 -19.83 3.22 -16.89
N PHE A 194 -18.95 2.69 -16.03
CA PHE A 194 -19.21 1.44 -15.29
C PHE A 194 -20.00 1.66 -14.00
N ASN A 195 -20.21 2.92 -13.58
CA ASN A 195 -20.94 3.27 -12.36
C ASN A 195 -20.45 2.56 -11.09
N PHE A 196 -19.15 2.33 -10.96
CA PHE A 196 -18.57 1.78 -9.74
C PHE A 196 -18.70 2.78 -8.58
N VAL A 197 -19.06 2.28 -7.40
CA VAL A 197 -19.11 3.09 -6.16
C VAL A 197 -17.69 3.43 -5.69
N ILE A 198 -16.78 2.46 -5.77
CA ILE A 198 -15.38 2.64 -5.39
C ILE A 198 -14.67 3.58 -6.37
N PRO A 199 -13.87 4.57 -5.90
CA PRO A 199 -13.07 5.41 -6.76
C PRO A 199 -12.07 4.60 -7.61
N SER A 200 -11.77 5.07 -8.81
CA SER A 200 -10.91 4.35 -9.77
C SER A 200 -9.53 3.98 -9.22
N HIS A 201 -8.91 4.86 -8.42
CA HIS A 201 -7.59 4.62 -7.82
C HIS A 201 -7.59 3.56 -6.69
N MET A 202 -8.76 3.24 -6.14
CA MET A 202 -8.94 2.17 -5.14
C MET A 202 -9.38 0.85 -5.80
N ASN A 203 -9.86 0.89 -7.05
CA ASN A 203 -10.39 -0.28 -7.71
C ASN A 203 -9.27 -1.24 -8.15
N PHE A 204 -9.39 -2.52 -7.75
CA PHE A 204 -8.48 -3.59 -8.16
C PHE A 204 -8.29 -3.64 -9.69
N LEU A 205 -9.36 -3.47 -10.46
CA LEU A 205 -9.30 -3.51 -11.92
C LEU A 205 -8.42 -2.40 -12.51
N SER A 206 -8.30 -1.26 -11.86
CA SER A 206 -7.34 -0.22 -12.22
C SER A 206 -5.93 -0.56 -11.73
N GLN A 207 -5.80 -1.05 -10.50
CA GLN A 207 -4.51 -1.27 -9.84
C GLN A 207 -3.76 -2.51 -10.35
N ILE A 208 -4.45 -3.48 -10.95
CA ILE A 208 -3.84 -4.70 -11.48
C ILE A 208 -2.77 -4.40 -12.54
N TYR A 209 -2.89 -3.28 -13.26
CA TYR A 209 -1.88 -2.87 -14.22
C TYR A 209 -0.58 -2.42 -13.56
N ASN A 210 -0.65 -1.67 -12.46
CA ASN A 210 0.53 -1.32 -11.66
C ASN A 210 1.22 -2.58 -11.12
N PHE A 211 0.44 -3.58 -10.67
CA PHE A 211 0.97 -4.86 -10.24
C PHE A 211 1.68 -5.60 -11.39
N TYR A 212 1.07 -5.63 -12.57
CA TYR A 212 1.63 -6.25 -13.77
C TYR A 212 2.90 -5.51 -14.26
N LEU A 213 2.93 -4.19 -14.24
CA LEU A 213 4.14 -3.42 -14.55
C LEU A 213 5.30 -3.77 -13.62
N GLY A 214 5.02 -4.05 -12.34
CA GLY A 214 6.02 -4.58 -11.42
C GLY A 214 6.63 -5.89 -11.91
N ILE A 215 5.82 -6.80 -12.46
CA ILE A 215 6.30 -8.07 -13.05
C ILE A 215 7.18 -7.78 -14.28
N VAL A 216 6.72 -6.91 -15.17
CA VAL A 216 7.40 -6.59 -16.43
C VAL A 216 8.75 -5.91 -16.21
N LEU A 217 8.79 -4.88 -15.35
CA LEU A 217 9.97 -4.04 -15.20
C LEU A 217 11.12 -4.68 -14.42
N VAL A 218 10.88 -5.81 -13.73
CA VAL A 218 11.95 -6.62 -13.11
C VAL A 218 12.36 -7.82 -13.96
N ASP A 219 11.71 -8.06 -15.10
CA ASP A 219 12.16 -9.06 -16.07
C ASP A 219 13.55 -8.67 -16.59
N GLU A 220 14.49 -9.62 -16.62
CA GLU A 220 15.89 -9.39 -17.03
C GLU A 220 15.97 -8.73 -18.43
N ARG A 221 15.00 -9.02 -19.32
CA ARG A 221 14.89 -8.45 -20.67
C ARG A 221 14.53 -6.96 -20.68
N CYS A 222 13.86 -6.48 -19.64
CA CYS A 222 13.46 -5.07 -19.48
C CYS A 222 14.46 -4.31 -18.62
N ILE A 223 14.83 -4.89 -17.46
CA ILE A 223 15.71 -4.23 -16.49
C ILE A 223 17.09 -3.91 -17.04
N SER A 224 17.64 -4.78 -17.91
CA SER A 224 18.92 -4.56 -18.59
C SER A 224 18.93 -3.35 -19.53
N LYS A 225 17.76 -2.87 -19.92
CA LYS A 225 17.59 -1.72 -20.82
C LYS A 225 17.48 -0.40 -20.05
N ILE A 226 17.30 -0.42 -18.72
CA ILE A 226 17.21 0.77 -17.91
C ILE A 226 18.60 1.40 -17.78
N LYS A 227 18.83 2.46 -18.54
CA LYS A 227 20.11 3.21 -18.55
C LYS A 227 20.05 4.39 -17.57
N LYS A 228 21.19 4.79 -17.03
CA LYS A 228 21.29 5.91 -16.05
C LYS A 228 20.73 7.24 -16.57
N TRP A 229 20.84 7.52 -17.88
CA TRP A 229 20.31 8.76 -18.45
C TRP A 229 18.78 8.86 -18.38
N PHE A 230 18.06 7.72 -18.28
CA PHE A 230 16.63 7.74 -18.03
C PHE A 230 16.26 8.49 -16.73
N ASN A 231 17.17 8.59 -15.76
CA ASN A 231 16.90 9.35 -14.53
C ASN A 231 16.61 10.83 -14.81
N VAL A 232 17.28 11.43 -15.79
CA VAL A 232 16.99 12.82 -16.17
C VAL A 232 15.55 12.95 -16.62
N ILE A 233 15.09 12.05 -17.50
CA ILE A 233 13.71 12.05 -18.00
C ILE A 233 12.73 11.78 -16.86
N THR A 234 12.98 10.76 -16.03
CA THR A 234 12.04 10.40 -14.95
C THR A 234 11.95 11.47 -13.87
N ILE A 235 13.07 12.12 -13.53
CA ILE A 235 13.07 13.26 -12.60
C ILE A 235 12.30 14.44 -13.20
N LEU A 236 12.50 14.75 -14.50
CA LEU A 236 11.74 15.81 -15.17
C LEU A 236 10.24 15.49 -15.23
N VAL A 237 9.87 14.23 -15.47
CA VAL A 237 8.47 13.78 -15.45
C VAL A 237 7.87 13.95 -14.06
N ILE A 238 8.57 13.53 -13.00
CA ILE A 238 8.12 13.70 -11.61
C ILE A 238 7.97 15.18 -11.28
N ALA A 239 8.98 15.99 -11.62
CA ALA A 239 8.93 17.44 -11.41
C ALA A 239 7.78 18.10 -12.17
N PHE A 240 7.57 17.71 -13.44
CA PHE A 240 6.47 18.21 -14.24
C PHE A 240 5.11 17.86 -13.61
N LEU A 241 4.86 16.61 -13.27
CA LEU A 241 3.61 16.18 -12.65
C LEU A 241 3.36 16.89 -11.30
N TYR A 242 4.42 17.16 -10.52
CA TYR A 242 4.31 17.78 -9.22
C TYR A 242 4.11 19.30 -9.28
N PHE A 243 4.86 20.01 -10.15
CA PHE A 243 4.87 21.47 -10.18
C PHE A 243 3.91 22.08 -11.21
N TYR A 244 3.43 21.30 -12.19
CA TYR A 244 2.47 21.83 -13.17
C TYR A 244 1.07 21.91 -12.55
N MET A 245 0.63 23.15 -12.30
CA MET A 245 -0.57 23.46 -11.51
C MET A 245 -1.89 23.38 -12.31
N LYS A 246 -1.84 23.31 -13.64
CA LYS A 246 -3.06 23.10 -14.44
C LYS A 246 -3.38 21.61 -14.54
N PRO A 247 -4.64 21.17 -14.30
CA PRO A 247 -5.02 19.77 -14.48
C PRO A 247 -4.74 19.29 -15.89
N ILE A 248 -4.04 18.16 -16.01
CA ILE A 248 -3.83 17.49 -17.29
C ILE A 248 -5.08 16.64 -17.58
N PRO A 249 -5.68 16.74 -18.79
CA PRO A 249 -6.91 16.03 -19.15
C PRO A 249 -6.65 14.55 -19.41
N MET A 250 -6.24 13.82 -18.37
CA MET A 250 -6.09 12.36 -18.38
C MET A 250 -6.52 11.75 -17.05
N PRO A 251 -6.94 10.47 -17.04
CA PRO A 251 -7.33 9.77 -15.82
C PRO A 251 -6.25 9.81 -14.74
N ASP A 252 -6.64 9.99 -13.48
CA ASP A 252 -5.70 10.06 -12.35
C ASP A 252 -4.85 8.80 -12.21
N ASN A 253 -5.41 7.62 -12.51
CA ASN A 253 -4.65 6.38 -12.51
C ASN A 253 -3.53 6.35 -13.55
N LEU A 254 -3.71 7.01 -14.70
CA LEU A 254 -2.65 7.10 -15.72
C LEU A 254 -1.52 8.01 -15.24
N LYS A 255 -1.85 9.17 -14.65
CA LYS A 255 -0.86 10.08 -14.01
C LYS A 255 -0.12 9.35 -12.88
N THR A 256 -0.86 8.64 -12.03
CA THR A 256 -0.31 7.83 -10.94
C THR A 256 0.65 6.76 -11.46
N THR A 257 0.25 6.00 -12.48
CA THR A 257 1.09 4.94 -13.07
C THR A 257 2.38 5.50 -13.68
N ILE A 258 2.30 6.65 -14.37
CA ILE A 258 3.47 7.35 -14.88
C ILE A 258 4.42 7.74 -13.72
N GLY A 259 3.89 8.31 -12.64
CA GLY A 259 4.65 8.64 -11.44
C GLY A 259 5.30 7.43 -10.78
N VAL A 260 4.56 6.31 -10.66
CA VAL A 260 5.05 5.04 -10.10
C VAL A 260 6.25 4.51 -10.90
N VAL A 261 6.11 4.45 -12.23
CA VAL A 261 7.20 3.97 -13.11
C VAL A 261 8.41 4.92 -13.05
N ALA A 262 8.16 6.23 -13.06
CA ALA A 262 9.22 7.22 -13.00
C ALA A 262 10.00 7.12 -11.67
N LEU A 263 9.32 6.99 -10.53
CA LEU A 263 9.96 6.80 -9.23
C LEU A 263 10.74 5.47 -9.18
N TYR A 264 10.14 4.38 -9.68
CA TYR A 264 10.83 3.09 -9.72
C TYR A 264 12.15 3.17 -10.51
N VAL A 265 12.13 3.72 -11.73
CA VAL A 265 13.33 3.83 -12.58
C VAL A 265 14.38 4.71 -11.92
N THR A 266 13.98 5.84 -11.33
CA THR A 266 14.88 6.74 -10.60
C THR A 266 15.57 6.00 -9.46
N PHE A 267 14.82 5.39 -8.55
CA PHE A 267 15.37 4.73 -7.37
C PHE A 267 16.15 3.45 -7.70
N TYR A 268 15.74 2.71 -8.73
CA TYR A 268 16.49 1.55 -9.22
C TYR A 268 17.93 1.91 -9.62
N ASN A 269 18.12 3.01 -10.33
CA ASN A 269 19.42 3.48 -10.73
C ASN A 269 20.26 4.03 -9.55
N PHE A 270 19.63 4.41 -8.43
CA PHE A 270 20.29 4.82 -7.19
C PHE A 270 20.61 3.66 -6.23
N GLU A 271 20.27 2.41 -6.55
CA GLU A 271 20.49 1.22 -5.70
C GLU A 271 21.92 1.15 -5.12
N LYS A 272 22.94 1.45 -5.95
CA LYS A 272 24.34 1.44 -5.52
C LYS A 272 24.62 2.44 -4.39
N TYR A 273 24.01 3.62 -4.45
CA TYR A 273 24.18 4.66 -3.43
C TYR A 273 23.41 4.35 -2.16
N ILE A 274 22.17 3.86 -2.30
CA ILE A 274 21.32 3.42 -1.18
C ILE A 274 21.99 2.29 -0.40
N SER A 275 22.67 1.37 -1.10
CA SER A 275 23.34 0.22 -0.51
C SER A 275 24.80 0.50 -0.07
N SER A 276 25.28 1.73 -0.10
CA SER A 276 26.70 2.04 0.24
C SER A 276 26.95 2.15 1.73
N ALA A 277 26.02 2.73 2.51
CA ALA A 277 26.19 2.98 3.95
C ALA A 277 25.48 1.91 4.79
N ASP A 278 26.19 1.23 5.70
CA ASP A 278 25.64 0.12 6.48
C ASP A 278 24.53 0.55 7.45
N TRP A 279 24.67 1.70 8.10
CA TRP A 279 23.63 2.23 8.98
C TRP A 279 22.34 2.51 8.22
N PHE A 280 22.46 3.06 7.00
CA PHE A 280 21.29 3.35 6.15
C PHE A 280 20.60 2.07 5.65
N LYS A 281 21.39 1.06 5.27
CA LYS A 281 20.83 -0.27 4.95
C LYS A 281 20.04 -0.88 6.10
N GLN A 282 20.56 -0.78 7.34
CA GLN A 282 19.88 -1.29 8.52
C GLN A 282 18.59 -0.52 8.80
N PHE A 283 18.61 0.80 8.71
CA PHE A 283 17.46 1.66 8.84
C PHE A 283 16.36 1.29 7.82
N VAL A 284 16.74 1.28 6.53
CA VAL A 284 15.83 0.93 5.43
C VAL A 284 15.30 -0.48 5.59
N ALA A 285 16.14 -1.44 6.00
CA ALA A 285 15.74 -2.82 6.23
C ALA A 285 14.74 -2.97 7.38
N PHE A 286 14.90 -2.21 8.46
CA PHE A 286 14.01 -2.24 9.61
C PHE A 286 12.62 -1.72 9.26
N PHE A 287 12.53 -0.50 8.72
CA PHE A 287 11.24 0.11 8.40
C PHE A 287 10.49 -0.58 7.25
N SER A 288 11.21 -1.02 6.21
CA SER A 288 10.59 -1.81 5.14
C SER A 288 10.01 -3.14 5.66
N LYS A 289 10.60 -3.71 6.70
CA LYS A 289 10.12 -4.96 7.30
C LYS A 289 8.77 -4.79 8.00
N ILE A 290 8.53 -3.67 8.66
CA ILE A 290 7.30 -3.36 9.39
C ILE A 290 6.33 -2.50 8.58
N SER A 291 6.61 -2.25 7.29
CA SER A 291 5.80 -1.34 6.47
C SER A 291 4.36 -1.82 6.28
N LEU A 292 4.14 -3.13 6.22
CA LEU A 292 2.79 -3.69 6.15
C LEU A 292 2.04 -3.44 7.47
N GLU A 293 2.69 -3.68 8.59
CA GLU A 293 2.09 -3.50 9.91
C GLU A 293 1.78 -2.01 10.18
N ILE A 294 2.68 -1.10 9.79
CA ILE A 294 2.40 0.35 9.82
C ILE A 294 1.16 0.65 8.97
N TYR A 295 1.09 0.11 7.75
CA TYR A 295 -0.06 0.29 6.87
C TYR A 295 -1.36 -0.23 7.51
N LEU A 296 -1.32 -1.37 8.18
CA LEU A 296 -2.51 -1.95 8.81
C LEU A 296 -3.05 -1.11 9.98
N VAL A 297 -2.17 -0.42 10.72
CA VAL A 297 -2.55 0.18 11.99
C VAL A 297 -2.70 1.70 11.97
N HIS A 298 -2.09 2.41 10.99
CA HIS A 298 -2.02 3.88 11.04
C HIS A 298 -3.39 4.56 11.11
N HIS A 299 -4.36 4.09 10.35
CA HIS A 299 -5.66 4.74 10.22
C HIS A 299 -6.47 4.67 11.52
N PHE A 300 -6.57 3.49 12.15
CA PHE A 300 -7.26 3.41 13.44
C PHE A 300 -6.49 4.12 14.56
N VAL A 301 -5.15 4.23 14.47
CA VAL A 301 -4.36 4.99 15.44
C VAL A 301 -4.65 6.48 15.33
N ILE A 302 -4.66 7.03 14.11
CA ILE A 302 -5.03 8.43 13.86
C ILE A 302 -6.41 8.72 14.46
N TYR A 303 -7.42 7.93 14.13
CA TYR A 303 -8.77 8.10 14.69
C TYR A 303 -8.81 7.99 16.21
N GLN A 304 -8.00 7.11 16.81
CA GLN A 304 -7.96 6.95 18.24
C GLN A 304 -7.31 8.14 18.96
N VAL A 305 -6.22 8.67 18.40
CA VAL A 305 -5.56 9.86 18.95
C VAL A 305 -6.48 11.06 18.86
N ASP A 306 -7.14 11.25 17.73
CA ASP A 306 -8.09 12.34 17.52
C ASP A 306 -9.30 12.24 18.46
N TYR A 307 -9.80 11.03 18.69
CA TYR A 307 -10.87 10.78 19.66
C TYR A 307 -10.46 11.17 21.09
N ILE A 308 -9.21 10.86 21.51
CA ILE A 308 -8.71 11.14 22.87
C ILE A 308 -8.40 12.63 23.05
N LEU A 309 -7.73 13.24 22.07
CA LEU A 309 -7.29 14.65 22.18
C LEU A 309 -8.42 15.65 21.92
N GLY A 310 -9.47 15.17 21.27
CA GLY A 310 -10.59 16.00 20.81
C GLY A 310 -10.14 16.97 19.69
N TYR A 311 -10.94 17.09 18.65
CA TYR A 311 -10.70 17.96 17.49
C TYR A 311 -10.85 19.45 17.86
N LYS A 312 -10.04 19.95 18.76
CA LYS A 312 -10.01 21.38 19.06
C LYS A 312 -9.11 22.08 18.03
N GLN A 313 -9.53 23.25 17.59
CA GLN A 313 -8.68 24.12 16.78
C GLN A 313 -7.36 24.35 17.54
N THR A 314 -6.28 23.75 17.05
CA THR A 314 -4.98 23.80 17.69
C THR A 314 -4.03 24.64 16.86
N GLY A 315 -3.14 25.41 17.51
CA GLY A 315 -2.07 26.15 16.82
C GLY A 315 -1.05 25.19 16.17
N GLY A 316 -0.24 25.70 15.25
CA GLY A 316 0.70 24.89 14.46
C GLY A 316 1.64 23.98 15.29
N VAL A 317 2.05 24.40 16.47
CA VAL A 317 2.87 23.58 17.39
C VAL A 317 2.09 22.36 17.88
N MET A 318 0.82 22.53 18.24
CA MET A 318 -0.03 21.43 18.71
C MET A 318 -0.30 20.44 17.58
N THR A 319 -0.55 20.91 16.37
CA THR A 319 -0.71 20.07 15.18
C THR A 319 0.53 19.19 14.94
N LEU A 320 1.72 19.80 15.00
CA LEU A 320 2.97 19.03 14.87
C LEU A 320 3.11 17.98 15.98
N THR A 321 2.73 18.33 17.20
CA THR A 321 2.75 17.40 18.34
C THR A 321 1.82 16.21 18.10
N VAL A 322 0.60 16.42 17.61
CA VAL A 322 -0.35 15.35 17.26
C VAL A 322 0.23 14.44 16.18
N VAL A 323 0.76 15.01 15.09
CA VAL A 323 1.40 14.24 14.01
C VAL A 323 2.55 13.36 14.53
N VAL A 324 3.36 13.90 15.45
CA VAL A 324 4.47 13.13 16.06
C VAL A 324 3.93 12.00 16.95
N ILE A 325 2.89 12.28 17.74
CA ILE A 325 2.24 11.25 18.59
C ILE A 325 1.69 10.14 17.73
N ASP A 326 0.94 10.47 16.67
CA ASP A 326 0.37 9.51 15.72
C ASP A 326 1.45 8.62 15.09
N LEU A 327 2.54 9.23 14.63
CA LEU A 327 3.65 8.51 14.02
C LEU A 327 4.30 7.55 15.02
N VAL A 328 4.61 8.03 16.22
CA VAL A 328 5.26 7.24 17.27
C VAL A 328 4.38 6.07 17.69
N LEU A 329 3.09 6.31 17.98
CA LEU A 329 2.14 5.27 18.37
C LEU A 329 1.93 4.26 17.25
N THR A 330 1.79 4.71 16.00
CA THR A 330 1.69 3.83 14.82
C THR A 330 2.89 2.90 14.72
N VAL A 331 4.11 3.42 14.86
CA VAL A 331 5.33 2.59 14.81
C VAL A 331 5.40 1.61 15.98
N ILE A 332 5.05 2.03 17.20
CA ILE A 332 5.05 1.15 18.39
C ILE A 332 4.06 0.00 18.18
N ILE A 333 2.83 0.28 17.77
CA ILE A 333 1.79 -0.74 17.56
C ILE A 333 2.19 -1.66 16.41
N ALA A 334 2.74 -1.13 15.32
CA ALA A 334 3.24 -1.92 14.20
C ALA A 334 4.35 -2.91 14.62
N ILE A 335 5.27 -2.49 15.49
CA ILE A 335 6.29 -3.37 16.06
C ILE A 335 5.67 -4.48 16.91
N VAL A 336 4.63 -4.17 17.70
CA VAL A 336 3.90 -5.19 18.49
C VAL A 336 3.22 -6.20 17.56
N VAL A 337 2.48 -5.72 16.56
CA VAL A 337 1.81 -6.57 15.56
C VAL A 337 2.82 -7.48 14.86
N GLU A 338 3.98 -6.95 14.43
CA GLU A 338 5.03 -7.72 13.77
C GLU A 338 5.63 -8.80 14.68
N LYS A 339 5.91 -8.48 15.96
CA LYS A 339 6.42 -9.45 16.94
C LYS A 339 5.43 -10.59 17.17
N LEU A 340 4.14 -10.27 17.36
CA LEU A 340 3.08 -11.26 17.52
C LEU A 340 2.91 -12.10 16.24
N SER A 341 2.91 -11.49 15.08
CA SER A 341 2.84 -12.17 13.78
C SER A 341 3.96 -13.19 13.63
N ARG A 342 5.20 -12.82 13.96
CA ARG A 342 6.35 -13.76 13.94
C ARG A 342 6.18 -14.93 14.90
N PHE A 343 5.61 -14.70 16.07
CA PHE A 343 5.32 -15.77 17.02
C PHE A 343 4.34 -16.78 16.41
N PHE A 344 3.22 -16.31 15.84
CA PHE A 344 2.24 -17.17 15.19
C PHE A 344 2.80 -17.90 13.97
N TYR A 345 3.65 -17.27 13.14
CA TYR A 345 4.31 -17.95 12.02
C TYR A 345 5.20 -19.11 12.48
N ARG A 346 5.94 -18.93 13.57
CA ARG A 346 6.79 -20.00 14.14
C ARG A 346 5.95 -21.17 14.66
N PHE A 347 4.83 -20.86 15.31
CA PHE A 347 3.89 -21.86 15.82
C PHE A 347 3.31 -22.71 14.67
N LEU A 348 2.76 -22.05 13.63
CA LEU A 348 2.20 -22.76 12.47
C LEU A 348 3.23 -23.61 11.72
N LYS A 349 4.48 -23.16 11.65
CA LYS A 349 5.55 -23.95 11.02
C LYS A 349 5.91 -25.20 11.82
N LYS A 350 5.92 -25.13 13.15
CA LYS A 350 6.17 -26.29 14.01
C LYS A 350 5.05 -27.33 13.90
N SER A 351 3.80 -26.89 13.78
CA SER A 351 2.63 -27.77 13.63
C SER A 351 2.60 -28.52 12.29
N LYS A 352 3.15 -27.95 11.22
CA LYS A 352 3.25 -28.62 9.91
C LYS A 352 4.38 -29.64 9.78
N ASN A 353 5.34 -29.64 10.72
CA ASN A 353 6.48 -30.55 10.74
C ASN A 353 6.29 -31.69 11.76
N LYS A 354 5.15 -31.75 12.45
CA LYS A 354 4.66 -32.88 13.21
C LYS A 354 3.59 -33.63 12.40
#